data_c8dff4e6b1ba9131683ceecfe0f6ba20
#
_entry.id   c8dff4e6b1ba9131683ceecfe0f6ba20
#
_cell.length_a   1.000
_cell.length_b   1.000
_cell.length_c   1.000
_cell.angle_alpha   90.00
_cell.angle_beta   90.00
_cell.angle_gamma   90.00
#
_symmetry.space_group_name_H-M   'P 1'
#
loop_
_entity.id
_entity.type
_entity.pdbx_description
1 polymer ?
#
loop_
_entity_poly.entity_id
_entity_poly.type
_entity_poly.pdbx_seq_one_letter_code
_entity_poly.pdbx_strand_id
1 'polypeptide(L)'
;KEKIRYVCSDGTKFKPGEEDKLAQRLIAMDKELSVLDQYAIIQQEMKPSAEKITIECKSSSKGLKAVRSSLQSKYVIPVTNAHMKANGKITGTKDGQALDLDAIQKDLKTYLNSSEQKDYENSYATSVVKPSWYPKDLKKVNTVISSFETTFVHTTDRGHNIQVGASRVNGICLLPGESCSFDERIHDNSDGQAFRKASSYLRGQVVQTDGGGICQISTTAYNAILRAGILPAKRYPHSMPVHYVPLGLDAAISEGVKDLKITNTLDVPIMIYAKTKKNRLIFEVKSYKNALKGYQYKPRAVQLSSVSAKAYLDIYKGKKKVKSILLHTDKYQQHS
;
A
#
# COMPACT_ATOMS: atom_id res chain seq x y z
N LYS A 1 -10.86 -11.29 40.85
CA LYS A 1 -11.24 -10.16 39.94
C LYS A 1 -10.56 -8.83 40.29
N GLU A 2 -9.72 -8.75 41.29
CA GLU A 2 -9.38 -7.45 41.88
C GLU A 2 -7.92 -7.05 41.92
N LYS A 3 -6.99 -7.77 41.37
CA LYS A 3 -5.57 -7.50 41.66
C LYS A 3 -4.61 -7.53 40.50
N ILE A 4 -5.02 -7.12 39.34
CA ILE A 4 -3.99 -6.65 38.41
C ILE A 4 -3.89 -5.14 38.66
N ARG A 5 -2.81 -4.73 39.26
CA ARG A 5 -2.44 -3.34 39.48
C ARG A 5 -1.40 -2.96 38.43
N TYR A 6 -1.51 -1.78 37.95
CA TYR A 6 -0.45 -1.19 37.15
C TYR A 6 0.50 -0.45 38.12
N VAL A 7 1.78 -0.78 38.07
CA VAL A 7 2.83 -0.10 38.82
C VAL A 7 3.73 0.62 37.82
N CYS A 8 3.79 1.94 37.95
CA CYS A 8 4.71 2.74 37.15
C CYS A 8 6.15 2.60 37.67
N SER A 9 7.13 2.83 36.82
CA SER A 9 8.55 2.76 37.21
C SER A 9 8.95 3.75 38.29
N ASP A 10 8.22 4.85 38.45
CA ASP A 10 8.37 5.79 39.55
C ASP A 10 7.76 5.28 40.86
N GLY A 11 7.28 4.04 40.91
CA GLY A 11 6.65 3.41 42.05
C GLY A 11 5.19 3.79 42.27
N THR A 12 4.59 4.60 41.38
CA THR A 12 3.19 4.98 41.51
C THR A 12 2.29 3.76 41.28
N LYS A 13 1.40 3.47 42.23
CA LYS A 13 0.46 2.36 42.23
C LYS A 13 -0.96 2.87 42.02
N PHE A 14 -1.67 2.29 41.09
CA PHE A 14 -3.10 2.57 40.89
C PHE A 14 -3.93 1.50 41.61
N LYS A 15 -4.88 1.97 42.43
CA LYS A 15 -5.82 1.10 43.14
C LYS A 15 -6.98 0.68 42.26
N PRO A 16 -7.68 -0.40 42.60
CA PRO A 16 -8.95 -0.72 41.99
C PRO A 16 -9.91 0.48 42.02
N GLY A 17 -10.55 0.82 40.89
CA GLY A 17 -11.42 1.99 40.75
C GLY A 17 -10.74 3.24 40.19
N GLU A 18 -9.44 3.20 39.93
CA GLU A 18 -8.67 4.33 39.35
C GLU A 18 -8.33 4.11 37.86
N GLU A 19 -9.13 3.31 37.16
CA GLU A 19 -8.87 2.92 35.76
C GLU A 19 -8.79 4.13 34.82
N ASP A 20 -9.62 5.15 35.08
CA ASP A 20 -9.59 6.37 34.26
C ASP A 20 -8.32 7.19 34.47
N LYS A 21 -7.80 7.26 35.71
CA LYS A 21 -6.53 7.91 36.02
C LYS A 21 -5.36 7.16 35.38
N LEU A 22 -5.38 5.84 35.43
CA LEU A 22 -4.39 5.00 34.75
C LEU A 22 -4.46 5.20 33.25
N ALA A 23 -5.67 5.20 32.65
CA ALA A 23 -5.85 5.43 31.22
C ALA A 23 -5.37 6.83 30.79
N GLN A 24 -5.68 7.87 31.56
CA GLN A 24 -5.20 9.22 31.29
C GLN A 24 -3.68 9.32 31.40
N ARG A 25 -3.07 8.65 32.37
CA ARG A 25 -1.63 8.63 32.52
C ARG A 25 -0.96 7.84 31.39
N LEU A 26 -1.49 6.70 30.98
CA LEU A 26 -1.04 5.93 29.81
C LEU A 26 -1.12 6.75 28.52
N ILE A 27 -2.18 7.54 28.36
CA ILE A 27 -2.33 8.45 27.20
C ILE A 27 -1.34 9.62 27.28
N ALA A 28 -1.08 10.14 28.46
CA ALA A 28 -0.09 11.23 28.65
C ALA A 28 1.35 10.76 28.47
N MET A 29 1.66 9.51 28.82
CA MET A 29 2.98 8.92 28.69
C MET A 29 3.31 8.50 27.25
N ASP A 30 2.30 8.30 26.40
CA ASP A 30 2.47 8.09 24.94
C ASP A 30 3.14 9.29 24.24
N LYS A 31 3.25 10.41 24.91
CA LYS A 31 3.92 11.63 24.40
C LYS A 31 5.37 11.81 24.86
N GLU A 32 5.83 11.14 25.88
CA GLU A 32 7.17 11.42 26.44
C GLU A 32 8.08 10.21 26.66
N LEU A 33 7.56 9.05 26.98
CA LEU A 33 8.31 7.77 27.08
C LEU A 33 7.30 6.67 27.40
N SER A 34 7.31 5.60 26.65
CA SER A 34 6.35 4.52 26.90
C SER A 34 6.51 3.98 28.33
N VAL A 35 5.41 3.69 28.98
CA VAL A 35 5.38 3.06 30.31
C VAL A 35 6.22 1.79 30.35
N LEU A 36 6.43 1.15 29.22
CA LEU A 36 7.26 -0.03 29.03
C LEU A 36 8.74 0.29 28.87
N ASP A 37 9.12 1.50 28.41
CA ASP A 37 10.52 1.94 28.45
C ASP A 37 11.01 2.06 29.89
N GLN A 38 10.15 2.39 30.82
CA GLN A 38 10.44 2.43 32.23
C GLN A 38 10.49 1.03 32.87
N TYR A 39 9.74 0.06 32.35
CA TYR A 39 9.89 -1.35 32.73
C TYR A 39 11.13 -1.99 32.13
N ALA A 40 11.57 -1.54 30.96
CA ALA A 40 12.76 -2.07 30.29
C ALA A 40 14.09 -1.49 30.82
N ILE A 41 14.07 -0.32 31.47
CA ILE A 41 15.22 0.21 32.19
C ILE A 41 15.68 -0.77 33.30
N ILE A 42 14.74 -1.59 33.81
CA ILE A 42 15.07 -2.64 34.79
C ILE A 42 15.79 -3.84 34.13
N GLN A 43 15.81 -3.93 32.81
CA GLN A 43 16.36 -5.09 32.08
C GLN A 43 17.33 -4.70 30.96
N GLN A 44 18.24 -3.80 31.24
CA GLN A 44 19.15 -3.21 30.25
C GLN A 44 20.25 -4.17 29.72
N GLU A 45 20.23 -5.45 30.07
CA GLU A 45 21.22 -6.45 29.62
C GLU A 45 20.56 -7.67 28.97
N MET A 46 19.59 -7.50 28.05
CA MET A 46 18.95 -8.67 27.49
C MET A 46 19.38 -8.97 26.06
N LYS A 47 20.04 -10.10 25.92
CA LYS A 47 20.13 -10.91 24.70
C LYS A 47 18.71 -11.29 24.24
N PRO A 48 18.46 -11.56 22.93
CA PRO A 48 17.13 -11.92 22.41
C PRO A 48 16.71 -13.31 22.91
N SER A 49 16.26 -13.39 24.13
CA SER A 49 15.67 -14.57 24.76
C SER A 49 14.68 -14.10 25.82
N ALA A 50 13.55 -14.76 25.90
CA ALA A 50 12.42 -14.56 26.82
C ALA A 50 12.51 -13.34 27.77
N GLU A 51 11.71 -12.32 27.49
CA GLU A 51 11.57 -11.18 28.41
C GLU A 51 10.51 -11.49 29.48
N LYS A 52 10.86 -11.20 30.74
CA LYS A 52 9.90 -11.30 31.83
C LYS A 52 9.08 -10.01 31.89
N ILE A 53 7.79 -10.13 31.62
CA ILE A 53 6.85 -9.00 31.64
C ILE A 53 5.95 -9.16 32.85
N THR A 54 6.02 -8.22 33.81
CA THR A 54 5.12 -8.16 34.94
C THR A 54 4.03 -7.13 34.64
N ILE A 55 2.78 -7.57 34.62
CA ILE A 55 1.62 -6.71 34.34
C ILE A 55 0.68 -6.80 35.52
N GLU A 56 0.50 -5.69 36.21
CA GLU A 56 -0.51 -5.55 37.24
C GLU A 56 -1.60 -4.61 36.72
N CYS A 57 -2.69 -5.11 36.20
CA CYS A 57 -3.78 -4.27 35.74
C CYS A 57 -5.17 -4.82 36.11
N LYS A 58 -6.12 -3.95 36.26
CA LYS A 58 -7.54 -4.32 36.44
C LYS A 58 -8.22 -4.52 35.09
N SER A 59 -9.06 -5.54 34.97
CA SER A 59 -9.66 -5.95 33.72
C SER A 59 -10.71 -4.99 33.19
N SER A 60 -10.37 -4.22 32.18
CA SER A 60 -11.35 -3.74 31.23
C SER A 60 -10.90 -4.10 29.81
N SER A 61 -11.84 -4.23 28.87
CA SER A 61 -11.50 -4.42 27.45
C SER A 61 -10.63 -3.28 26.92
N LYS A 62 -10.72 -2.09 27.53
CA LYS A 62 -9.93 -0.89 27.23
C LYS A 62 -8.49 -1.04 27.76
N GLY A 63 -8.33 -1.57 28.99
CA GLY A 63 -7.00 -1.84 29.57
C GLY A 63 -6.22 -2.90 28.78
N LEU A 64 -6.87 -4.00 28.37
CA LEU A 64 -6.22 -5.03 27.53
C LEU A 64 -5.76 -4.49 26.16
N LYS A 65 -6.54 -3.58 25.56
CA LYS A 65 -6.14 -2.92 24.30
C LYS A 65 -4.94 -2.00 24.53
N ALA A 66 -4.91 -1.24 25.60
CA ALA A 66 -3.79 -0.36 25.94
C ALA A 66 -2.49 -1.17 26.14
N VAL A 67 -2.54 -2.25 26.93
CA VAL A 67 -1.41 -3.16 27.13
C VAL A 67 -0.94 -3.73 25.80
N ARG A 68 -1.85 -4.21 24.94
CA ARG A 68 -1.51 -4.73 23.62
C ARG A 68 -0.78 -3.68 22.76
N SER A 69 -1.33 -2.47 22.68
CA SER A 69 -0.75 -1.38 21.90
C SER A 69 0.65 -0.99 22.40
N SER A 70 0.82 -0.95 23.70
CA SER A 70 2.10 -0.65 24.34
C SER A 70 3.14 -1.73 24.07
N LEU A 71 2.79 -3.01 24.23
CA LEU A 71 3.68 -4.14 23.89
C LEU A 71 4.02 -4.15 22.39
N GLN A 72 3.05 -3.86 21.55
CA GLN A 72 3.25 -3.77 20.10
C GLN A 72 4.25 -2.68 19.74
N SER A 73 4.09 -1.48 20.28
CA SER A 73 4.98 -0.35 19.96
C SER A 73 6.41 -0.58 20.42
N LYS A 74 6.61 -1.32 21.50
CA LYS A 74 7.93 -1.54 22.10
C LYS A 74 8.64 -2.77 21.56
N TYR A 75 7.95 -3.89 21.46
CA TYR A 75 8.59 -5.18 21.17
C TYR A 75 8.36 -5.68 19.75
N VAL A 76 7.46 -5.07 18.99
CA VAL A 76 7.26 -5.43 17.58
C VAL A 76 8.00 -4.45 16.69
N ILE A 77 9.10 -4.92 16.12
CA ILE A 77 9.88 -4.15 15.14
C ILE A 77 9.49 -4.63 13.74
N PRO A 78 8.92 -3.75 12.89
CA PRO A 78 8.58 -4.11 11.53
C PRO A 78 9.82 -4.56 10.75
N VAL A 79 9.70 -5.68 10.05
CA VAL A 79 10.72 -6.13 9.10
C VAL A 79 10.81 -5.14 7.94
N THR A 80 12.02 -4.88 7.47
CA THR A 80 12.24 -4.05 6.27
C THR A 80 12.71 -4.94 5.12
N ASN A 81 11.88 -5.07 4.10
CA ASN A 81 12.25 -5.71 2.84
C ASN A 81 13.09 -4.78 1.97
N ALA A 82 13.88 -5.35 1.06
CA ALA A 82 14.54 -4.58 0.02
C ALA A 82 13.51 -4.02 -0.97
N HIS A 83 13.73 -2.78 -1.45
CA HIS A 83 12.97 -2.13 -2.51
C HIS A 83 13.92 -1.58 -3.56
N MET A 84 13.44 -1.44 -4.79
CA MET A 84 14.20 -0.83 -5.88
C MET A 84 13.67 0.57 -6.15
N LYS A 85 14.57 1.55 -6.26
CA LYS A 85 14.24 2.93 -6.67
C LYS A 85 14.21 3.05 -8.20
N ALA A 86 13.64 4.14 -8.71
CA ALA A 86 13.57 4.43 -10.15
C ALA A 86 14.92 4.39 -10.86
N ASN A 87 15.98 4.82 -10.18
CA ASN A 87 17.35 4.82 -10.69
C ASN A 87 18.06 3.44 -10.61
N GLY A 88 17.33 2.39 -10.22
CA GLY A 88 17.87 1.03 -10.07
C GLY A 88 18.61 0.77 -8.75
N LYS A 89 18.77 1.79 -7.88
CA LYS A 89 19.38 1.58 -6.56
C LYS A 89 18.46 0.72 -5.69
N ILE A 90 18.99 -0.36 -5.12
CA ILE A 90 18.27 -1.26 -4.23
C ILE A 90 18.59 -0.88 -2.78
N THR A 91 17.54 -0.79 -1.95
CA THR A 91 17.69 -0.56 -0.50
C THR A 91 18.13 -1.83 0.20
N GLY A 92 18.74 -1.67 1.38
CA GLY A 92 19.06 -2.79 2.26
C GLY A 92 17.82 -3.36 2.94
N THR A 93 18.01 -4.43 3.67
CA THR A 93 17.00 -5.09 4.51
C THR A 93 17.33 -4.88 5.98
N LYS A 94 16.30 -4.97 6.83
CA LYS A 94 16.47 -5.07 8.28
C LYS A 94 15.58 -6.19 8.81
N ASP A 95 16.13 -6.98 9.72
CA ASP A 95 15.33 -7.94 10.47
C ASP A 95 14.30 -7.21 11.31
N GLY A 96 13.14 -7.80 11.44
CA GLY A 96 12.10 -7.36 12.37
C GLY A 96 12.12 -8.21 13.63
N GLN A 97 11.24 -7.85 14.55
CA GLN A 97 10.98 -8.60 15.78
C GLN A 97 9.48 -8.74 15.97
N ALA A 98 9.02 -9.92 16.29
CA ALA A 98 7.63 -10.21 16.61
C ALA A 98 7.47 -10.68 18.06
N LEU A 99 6.32 -10.36 18.65
CA LEU A 99 5.87 -10.86 19.94
C LEU A 99 4.46 -11.40 19.74
N ASP A 100 4.16 -12.57 20.31
CA ASP A 100 2.82 -13.17 20.22
C ASP A 100 1.84 -12.44 21.13
N LEU A 101 1.33 -11.32 20.62
CA LEU A 101 0.38 -10.47 21.34
C LEU A 101 -0.98 -11.15 21.54
N ASP A 102 -1.33 -12.15 20.73
CA ASP A 102 -2.60 -12.88 20.87
C ASP A 102 -2.52 -13.90 22.00
N ALA A 103 -1.39 -14.60 22.11
CA ALA A 103 -1.12 -15.48 23.26
C ALA A 103 -1.12 -14.69 24.56
N ILE A 104 -0.39 -13.56 24.61
CA ILE A 104 -0.36 -12.68 25.79
C ILE A 104 -1.76 -12.22 26.18
N GLN A 105 -2.54 -11.76 25.19
CA GLN A 105 -3.92 -11.29 25.46
C GLN A 105 -4.83 -12.41 25.94
N LYS A 106 -4.67 -13.62 25.42
CA LYS A 106 -5.41 -14.80 25.86
C LYS A 106 -5.06 -15.16 27.30
N ASP A 107 -3.78 -15.20 27.62
CA ASP A 107 -3.32 -15.54 28.97
C ASP A 107 -3.78 -14.52 30.00
N LEU A 108 -3.68 -13.24 29.67
CA LEU A 108 -4.20 -12.16 30.51
C LEU A 108 -5.73 -12.29 30.74
N LYS A 109 -6.48 -12.59 29.70
CA LYS A 109 -7.94 -12.81 29.84
C LYS A 109 -8.24 -14.01 30.72
N THR A 110 -7.51 -15.11 30.57
CA THR A 110 -7.65 -16.31 31.39
C THR A 110 -7.38 -16.00 32.85
N TYR A 111 -6.27 -15.32 33.14
CA TYR A 111 -5.92 -14.89 34.48
C TYR A 111 -6.97 -13.98 35.10
N LEU A 112 -7.44 -12.98 34.34
CA LEU A 112 -8.45 -12.03 34.81
C LEU A 112 -9.82 -12.68 35.13
N ASN A 113 -10.11 -13.80 34.49
CA ASN A 113 -11.33 -14.59 34.73
C ASN A 113 -11.14 -15.69 35.80
N SER A 114 -9.90 -15.92 36.25
CA SER A 114 -9.64 -16.86 37.33
C SER A 114 -10.03 -16.30 38.69
N SER A 115 -10.31 -17.18 39.67
CA SER A 115 -10.54 -16.81 41.05
C SER A 115 -9.25 -16.59 41.87
N GLU A 116 -8.11 -16.83 41.23
CA GLU A 116 -6.80 -16.66 41.90
C GLU A 116 -6.42 -15.19 42.05
N GLN A 117 -6.06 -14.83 43.29
CA GLN A 117 -5.69 -13.46 43.68
C GLN A 117 -4.13 -13.30 43.76
N LYS A 118 -3.40 -13.93 42.90
CA LYS A 118 -1.92 -13.82 42.84
C LYS A 118 -1.51 -12.77 41.81
N ASP A 119 -0.35 -12.22 41.97
CA ASP A 119 0.24 -11.36 40.91
C ASP A 119 0.46 -12.17 39.64
N TYR A 120 0.10 -11.58 38.49
CA TYR A 120 0.33 -12.22 37.21
C TYR A 120 1.78 -12.05 36.81
N GLU A 121 2.45 -13.16 36.60
CA GLU A 121 3.81 -13.18 36.11
C GLU A 121 3.91 -14.27 35.01
N ASN A 122 4.32 -13.88 33.83
CA ASN A 122 4.59 -14.78 32.72
C ASN A 122 5.75 -14.26 31.87
N SER A 123 6.42 -15.16 31.17
CA SER A 123 7.55 -14.84 30.32
C SER A 123 7.19 -15.14 28.87
N TYR A 124 7.42 -14.17 27.99
CA TYR A 124 7.15 -14.28 26.56
C TYR A 124 8.42 -14.02 25.77
N ALA A 125 8.70 -14.90 24.82
CA ALA A 125 9.86 -14.73 23.94
C ALA A 125 9.49 -13.88 22.73
N THR A 126 10.40 -13.00 22.34
CA THR A 126 10.36 -12.38 21.03
C THR A 126 11.00 -13.27 19.98
N SER A 127 10.52 -13.21 18.75
CA SER A 127 11.07 -13.94 17.61
C SER A 127 11.59 -12.99 16.54
N VAL A 128 12.72 -13.35 15.92
CA VAL A 128 13.27 -12.59 14.81
C VAL A 128 12.45 -12.86 13.54
N VAL A 129 11.97 -11.80 12.91
CA VAL A 129 11.28 -11.86 11.62
C VAL A 129 12.26 -11.50 10.52
N LYS A 130 12.56 -12.43 9.66
CA LYS A 130 13.48 -12.22 8.54
C LYS A 130 12.76 -11.56 7.37
N PRO A 131 13.43 -10.69 6.59
CA PRO A 131 12.90 -10.16 5.35
C PRO A 131 12.53 -11.28 4.38
N SER A 132 11.40 -11.12 3.70
CA SER A 132 10.99 -12.03 2.63
C SER A 132 11.68 -11.71 1.30
N TRP A 133 12.12 -10.45 1.13
CA TRP A 133 12.71 -9.95 -0.10
C TRP A 133 14.05 -9.29 0.16
N TYR A 134 15.11 -9.83 -0.47
CA TYR A 134 16.48 -9.39 -0.33
C TYR A 134 16.95 -8.65 -1.60
N PRO A 135 18.05 -7.87 -1.55
CA PRO A 135 18.62 -7.20 -2.72
C PRO A 135 18.89 -8.14 -3.91
N LYS A 136 19.28 -9.38 -3.65
CA LYS A 136 19.51 -10.42 -4.67
C LYS A 136 18.24 -10.77 -5.46
N ASP A 137 17.08 -10.69 -4.82
CA ASP A 137 15.80 -11.02 -5.45
C ASP A 137 15.35 -9.86 -6.34
N LEU A 138 15.54 -8.62 -5.91
CA LEU A 138 15.20 -7.45 -6.72
C LEU A 138 16.09 -7.31 -7.96
N LYS A 139 17.33 -7.78 -7.93
CA LYS A 139 18.20 -7.83 -9.11
C LYS A 139 17.64 -8.68 -10.26
N LYS A 140 16.74 -9.61 -9.97
CA LYS A 140 16.04 -10.46 -10.95
C LYS A 140 14.87 -9.73 -11.65
N VAL A 141 14.46 -8.56 -11.15
CA VAL A 141 13.39 -7.72 -11.74
C VAL A 141 13.96 -6.91 -12.91
N ASN A 142 14.34 -7.60 -13.95
CA ASN A 142 15.06 -7.01 -15.11
C ASN A 142 14.38 -7.25 -16.45
N THR A 143 13.32 -8.04 -16.50
CA THR A 143 12.62 -8.41 -17.74
C THR A 143 11.33 -7.62 -17.88
N VAL A 144 11.11 -6.97 -19.03
CA VAL A 144 9.82 -6.35 -19.36
C VAL A 144 8.80 -7.46 -19.59
N ILE A 145 7.81 -7.58 -18.73
CA ILE A 145 6.73 -8.58 -18.82
C ILE A 145 5.50 -8.03 -19.51
N SER A 146 5.33 -6.71 -19.52
CA SER A 146 4.28 -6.03 -20.27
C SER A 146 4.69 -4.60 -20.59
N SER A 147 4.09 -4.03 -21.63
CA SER A 147 4.20 -2.61 -21.94
C SER A 147 2.93 -2.11 -22.64
N PHE A 148 2.71 -0.83 -22.54
CA PHE A 148 1.69 -0.11 -23.29
C PHE A 148 2.10 1.34 -23.49
N GLU A 149 1.63 1.95 -24.57
CA GLU A 149 1.94 3.33 -24.88
C GLU A 149 0.75 4.07 -25.48
N THR A 150 0.75 5.37 -25.27
CA THR A 150 -0.17 6.31 -25.91
C THR A 150 0.60 7.51 -26.47
N THR A 151 0.01 8.21 -27.41
CA THR A 151 0.63 9.39 -28.04
C THR A 151 0.07 10.69 -27.45
N PHE A 152 0.91 11.72 -27.38
CA PHE A 152 0.53 13.07 -26.97
C PHE A 152 1.45 14.09 -27.65
N VAL A 153 1.10 15.38 -27.61
CA VAL A 153 1.95 16.45 -28.15
C VAL A 153 2.81 17.00 -27.02
N HIS A 154 4.11 16.74 -27.06
CA HIS A 154 5.02 17.02 -25.95
C HIS A 154 5.36 18.49 -25.72
N THR A 155 5.19 19.35 -26.74
CA THR A 155 5.51 20.78 -26.68
C THR A 155 4.42 21.65 -26.09
N THR A 156 3.28 21.08 -25.71
CA THR A 156 2.14 21.78 -25.14
C THR A 156 2.18 21.75 -23.60
N ASP A 157 1.40 22.63 -22.94
CA ASP A 157 1.24 22.59 -21.49
C ASP A 157 0.64 21.26 -21.01
N ARG A 158 -0.27 20.67 -21.78
CA ARG A 158 -0.76 19.31 -21.57
C ARG A 158 0.39 18.29 -21.65
N GLY A 159 1.30 18.46 -22.60
CA GLY A 159 2.49 17.60 -22.74
C GLY A 159 3.44 17.75 -21.56
N HIS A 160 3.63 18.98 -21.06
CA HIS A 160 4.40 19.22 -19.84
C HIS A 160 3.79 18.48 -18.65
N ASN A 161 2.46 18.57 -18.43
CA ASN A 161 1.77 17.88 -17.34
C ASN A 161 1.95 16.37 -17.41
N ILE A 162 1.86 15.79 -18.61
CA ILE A 162 2.10 14.36 -18.84
C ILE A 162 3.55 13.97 -18.47
N GLN A 163 4.53 14.79 -18.85
CA GLN A 163 5.94 14.54 -18.52
C GLN A 163 6.19 14.60 -17.00
N VAL A 164 5.68 15.64 -16.33
CA VAL A 164 5.79 15.81 -14.87
C VAL A 164 5.13 14.63 -14.14
N GLY A 165 3.86 14.36 -14.44
CA GLY A 165 3.15 13.28 -13.75
C GLY A 165 3.72 11.90 -14.06
N ALA A 166 4.24 11.65 -15.27
CA ALA A 166 4.93 10.41 -15.62
C ALA A 166 6.23 10.25 -14.81
N SER A 167 6.98 11.32 -14.56
CA SER A 167 8.19 11.26 -13.74
C SER A 167 7.87 10.87 -12.29
N ARG A 168 6.76 11.34 -11.73
CA ARG A 168 6.31 11.06 -10.36
C ARG A 168 5.90 9.59 -10.13
N VAL A 169 5.37 8.94 -11.16
CA VAL A 169 5.01 7.52 -11.11
C VAL A 169 6.08 6.59 -11.69
N ASN A 170 7.21 7.14 -12.11
CA ASN A 170 8.30 6.33 -12.65
C ASN A 170 9.06 5.62 -11.52
N GLY A 171 9.28 4.31 -11.69
CA GLY A 171 10.08 3.51 -10.75
C GLY A 171 9.33 3.07 -9.50
N ILE A 172 8.01 2.90 -9.59
CA ILE A 172 7.22 2.29 -8.52
C ILE A 172 7.61 0.83 -8.39
N CYS A 173 8.14 0.46 -7.23
CA CYS A 173 8.45 -0.92 -6.84
C CYS A 173 7.33 -1.44 -5.94
N LEU A 174 6.72 -2.56 -6.31
CA LEU A 174 5.72 -3.24 -5.50
C LEU A 174 6.14 -4.69 -5.26
N LEU A 175 6.35 -5.03 -4.00
CA LEU A 175 6.48 -6.42 -3.57
C LEU A 175 5.10 -7.11 -3.66
N PRO A 176 5.03 -8.45 -3.64
CA PRO A 176 3.75 -9.17 -3.59
C PRO A 176 2.85 -8.65 -2.47
N GLY A 177 1.59 -8.31 -2.81
CA GLY A 177 0.61 -7.76 -1.89
C GLY A 177 0.70 -6.26 -1.65
N GLU A 178 1.78 -5.59 -2.02
CA GLU A 178 1.90 -4.12 -1.89
C GLU A 178 1.03 -3.38 -2.90
N SER A 179 0.57 -2.21 -2.50
CA SER A 179 -0.33 -1.36 -3.29
C SER A 179 0.25 0.03 -3.50
N CYS A 180 -0.17 0.67 -4.59
CA CYS A 180 0.15 2.05 -4.91
C CYS A 180 -1.09 2.77 -5.42
N SER A 181 -1.31 4.00 -4.98
CA SER A 181 -2.26 4.96 -5.51
C SER A 181 -1.56 5.81 -6.58
N PHE A 182 -2.12 5.87 -7.77
CA PHE A 182 -1.62 6.74 -8.84
C PHE A 182 -2.05 8.19 -8.61
N ASP A 183 -3.22 8.39 -7.99
CA ASP A 183 -3.69 9.72 -7.63
C ASP A 183 -2.73 10.39 -6.64
N GLU A 184 -2.41 9.74 -5.51
CA GLU A 184 -1.46 10.25 -4.53
C GLU A 184 -0.08 10.52 -5.13
N ARG A 185 0.42 9.62 -5.99
CA ARG A 185 1.74 9.77 -6.61
C ARG A 185 1.82 10.90 -7.62
N ILE A 186 0.80 11.08 -8.45
CA ILE A 186 0.78 12.09 -9.50
C ILE A 186 0.62 13.49 -8.89
N HIS A 187 -0.15 13.61 -7.80
CA HIS A 187 -0.36 14.88 -7.12
C HIS A 187 0.70 15.19 -6.04
N ASP A 188 1.63 14.26 -5.77
CA ASP A 188 2.81 14.57 -4.94
C ASP A 188 3.72 15.57 -5.65
N ASN A 189 3.67 16.81 -5.20
CA ASN A 189 4.46 17.92 -5.74
C ASN A 189 5.80 18.15 -5.01
N SER A 190 6.28 17.18 -4.26
CA SER A 190 7.56 17.24 -3.53
C SER A 190 8.78 17.46 -4.46
N ASP A 191 8.61 17.22 -5.77
CA ASP A 191 9.59 17.50 -6.81
C ASP A 191 9.68 19.01 -7.18
N GLY A 192 8.79 19.85 -6.64
CA GLY A 192 8.73 21.30 -6.91
C GLY A 192 8.22 21.66 -8.31
N GLN A 193 7.74 20.70 -9.11
CA GLN A 193 7.23 20.96 -10.44
C GLN A 193 5.72 21.17 -10.41
N ALA A 194 5.26 22.34 -10.85
CA ALA A 194 3.84 22.66 -10.93
C ALA A 194 3.22 22.13 -12.23
N PHE A 195 1.98 21.68 -12.17
CA PHE A 195 1.15 21.48 -13.34
C PHE A 195 0.73 22.82 -13.94
N ARG A 196 0.51 22.81 -15.26
CA ARG A 196 0.03 23.96 -16.04
C ARG A 196 -1.43 23.77 -16.40
N LYS A 197 -2.11 24.89 -16.69
CA LYS A 197 -3.49 24.84 -17.19
C LYS A 197 -3.54 24.22 -18.57
N ALA A 198 -4.37 23.20 -18.71
CA ALA A 198 -4.60 22.51 -19.97
C ALA A 198 -6.01 21.92 -20.00
N SER A 199 -6.48 21.54 -21.19
CA SER A 199 -7.82 21.00 -21.39
C SER A 199 -8.03 19.72 -20.62
N SER A 200 -9.12 19.66 -19.87
CA SER A 200 -9.62 18.53 -19.10
C SER A 200 -11.13 18.35 -19.32
N TYR A 201 -11.63 17.17 -19.03
CA TYR A 201 -13.06 16.89 -19.02
C TYR A 201 -13.62 17.02 -17.60
N LEU A 202 -14.54 17.97 -17.40
CA LEU A 202 -15.23 18.18 -16.14
C LEU A 202 -16.74 18.27 -16.38
N ARG A 203 -17.51 17.37 -15.77
CA ARG A 203 -18.98 17.34 -15.86
C ARG A 203 -19.54 17.43 -17.29
N GLY A 204 -18.90 16.74 -18.24
CA GLY A 204 -19.34 16.72 -19.63
C GLY A 204 -18.89 17.93 -20.48
N GLN A 205 -18.06 18.80 -19.94
CA GLN A 205 -17.50 19.98 -20.65
C GLN A 205 -16.00 19.91 -20.73
N VAL A 206 -15.43 20.56 -21.76
CA VAL A 206 -13.99 20.78 -21.87
C VAL A 206 -13.66 22.08 -21.13
N VAL A 207 -12.85 21.98 -20.12
CA VAL A 207 -12.43 23.12 -19.27
C VAL A 207 -10.90 23.18 -19.17
N GLN A 208 -10.39 24.36 -18.86
CA GLN A 208 -8.96 24.56 -18.56
C GLN A 208 -8.74 24.36 -17.06
N THR A 209 -7.99 23.33 -16.69
CA THR A 209 -7.67 23.02 -15.29
C THR A 209 -6.18 22.78 -15.13
N ASP A 210 -5.66 23.01 -13.95
CA ASP A 210 -4.30 22.59 -13.62
C ASP A 210 -4.21 21.06 -13.70
N GLY A 211 -3.17 20.56 -14.37
CA GLY A 211 -2.99 19.11 -14.57
C GLY A 211 -3.78 18.49 -15.73
N GLY A 212 -4.39 19.30 -16.62
CA GLY A 212 -5.00 18.74 -17.82
C GLY A 212 -4.04 17.78 -18.54
N GLY A 213 -4.49 16.53 -18.79
CA GLY A 213 -3.68 15.45 -19.42
C GLY A 213 -3.22 14.34 -18.48
N ILE A 214 -3.24 14.51 -17.14
CA ILE A 214 -2.73 13.50 -16.20
C ILE A 214 -3.49 12.16 -16.24
N CYS A 215 -4.78 12.18 -16.56
CA CYS A 215 -5.55 10.95 -16.76
C CYS A 215 -5.02 10.05 -17.89
N GLN A 216 -4.24 10.60 -18.83
CA GLN A 216 -3.59 9.77 -19.85
C GLN A 216 -2.49 8.92 -19.23
N ILE A 217 -1.85 9.39 -18.14
CA ILE A 217 -0.83 8.65 -17.39
C ILE A 217 -1.47 7.41 -16.75
N SER A 218 -2.54 7.59 -15.96
CA SER A 218 -3.25 6.48 -15.33
C SER A 218 -3.85 5.50 -16.34
N THR A 219 -4.39 6.00 -17.45
CA THR A 219 -4.92 5.15 -18.52
C THR A 219 -3.82 4.31 -19.19
N THR A 220 -2.66 4.90 -19.46
CA THR A 220 -1.55 4.17 -20.08
C THR A 220 -1.00 3.11 -19.13
N ALA A 221 -0.86 3.48 -17.84
CA ALA A 221 -0.47 2.55 -16.77
C ALA A 221 -1.47 1.39 -16.63
N TYR A 222 -2.77 1.68 -16.57
CA TYR A 222 -3.84 0.69 -16.48
C TYR A 222 -3.72 -0.37 -17.57
N ASN A 223 -3.51 0.05 -18.81
CA ASN A 223 -3.35 -0.86 -19.93
C ASN A 223 -2.07 -1.70 -19.86
N ALA A 224 -0.96 -1.15 -19.36
CA ALA A 224 0.27 -1.91 -19.13
C ALA A 224 0.09 -2.95 -18.01
N ILE A 225 -0.56 -2.57 -16.91
CA ILE A 225 -0.83 -3.42 -15.75
C ILE A 225 -1.77 -4.57 -16.10
N LEU A 226 -2.84 -4.32 -16.86
CA LEU A 226 -3.72 -5.39 -17.35
C LEU A 226 -2.96 -6.42 -18.18
N ARG A 227 -1.99 -5.99 -19.01
CA ARG A 227 -1.14 -6.89 -19.80
C ARG A 227 -0.12 -7.67 -18.96
N ALA A 228 0.15 -7.22 -17.75
CA ALA A 228 0.89 -7.98 -16.74
C ALA A 228 0.00 -8.97 -15.96
N GLY A 229 -1.29 -9.06 -16.28
CA GLY A 229 -2.23 -9.93 -15.57
C GLY A 229 -2.66 -9.41 -14.21
N ILE A 230 -2.38 -8.15 -13.91
CA ILE A 230 -2.73 -7.53 -12.65
C ILE A 230 -4.02 -6.73 -12.83
N LEU A 231 -5.03 -7.03 -12.02
CA LEU A 231 -6.27 -6.27 -11.97
C LEU A 231 -6.12 -5.11 -10.98
N PRO A 232 -6.55 -3.89 -11.33
CA PRO A 232 -6.50 -2.78 -10.39
C PRO A 232 -7.49 -3.01 -9.23
N ALA A 233 -7.10 -2.60 -8.03
CA ALA A 233 -7.97 -2.62 -6.85
C ALA A 233 -9.05 -1.54 -6.93
N LYS A 234 -8.75 -0.40 -7.61
CA LYS A 234 -9.69 0.66 -7.94
C LYS A 234 -9.41 1.18 -9.34
N ARG A 235 -10.47 1.48 -10.07
CA ARG A 235 -10.42 2.15 -11.37
C ARG A 235 -11.75 2.87 -11.61
N TYR A 236 -11.69 4.04 -12.20
CA TYR A 236 -12.85 4.84 -12.57
C TYR A 236 -12.82 5.16 -14.06
N PRO A 237 -13.96 5.13 -14.77
CA PRO A 237 -14.03 5.63 -16.14
C PRO A 237 -14.00 7.17 -16.17
N HIS A 238 -13.65 7.73 -17.32
CA HIS A 238 -13.94 9.12 -17.60
C HIS A 238 -15.44 9.37 -17.70
N SER A 239 -15.84 10.62 -17.56
CA SER A 239 -17.24 11.01 -17.79
C SER A 239 -17.60 11.01 -19.28
N MET A 240 -16.63 11.26 -20.16
CA MET A 240 -16.77 11.32 -21.61
C MET A 240 -15.72 10.42 -22.30
N PRO A 241 -15.97 9.99 -23.56
CA PRO A 241 -15.00 9.24 -24.34
C PRO A 241 -13.65 9.95 -24.46
N VAL A 242 -12.56 9.21 -24.30
CA VAL A 242 -11.19 9.68 -24.59
C VAL A 242 -10.71 9.10 -25.92
N HIS A 243 -9.78 9.80 -26.60
CA HIS A 243 -9.38 9.43 -27.97
C HIS A 243 -8.10 8.58 -28.03
N TYR A 244 -7.34 8.46 -26.94
CA TYR A 244 -6.04 7.79 -26.92
C TYR A 244 -6.11 6.30 -26.56
N VAL A 245 -7.30 5.78 -26.20
CA VAL A 245 -7.57 4.35 -26.01
C VAL A 245 -9.01 4.03 -26.44
N PRO A 246 -9.33 2.76 -26.78
CA PRO A 246 -10.72 2.31 -26.99
C PRO A 246 -11.58 2.53 -25.75
N LEU A 247 -12.88 2.80 -25.94
CA LEU A 247 -13.88 2.89 -24.88
C LEU A 247 -13.81 1.68 -23.97
N GLY A 248 -13.86 1.91 -22.65
CA GLY A 248 -13.74 0.87 -21.63
C GLY A 248 -12.31 0.51 -21.23
N LEU A 249 -11.29 1.03 -21.92
CA LEU A 249 -9.88 0.79 -21.55
C LEU A 249 -9.19 2.03 -20.98
N ASP A 250 -9.96 3.01 -20.57
CA ASP A 250 -9.50 4.21 -19.88
C ASP A 250 -9.48 4.05 -18.35
N ALA A 251 -8.75 4.91 -17.67
CA ALA A 251 -8.74 5.04 -16.22
C ALA A 251 -8.56 6.52 -15.84
N ALA A 252 -9.60 7.11 -15.28
CA ALA A 252 -9.60 8.49 -14.83
C ALA A 252 -9.04 8.62 -13.39
N ILE A 253 -8.32 9.69 -13.15
CA ILE A 253 -7.93 10.14 -11.80
C ILE A 253 -8.40 11.56 -11.55
N SER A 254 -8.67 11.89 -10.30
CA SER A 254 -9.06 13.23 -9.87
C SER A 254 -8.74 13.34 -8.39
N GLU A 255 -7.94 14.31 -8.05
CA GLU A 255 -7.33 14.48 -6.72
C GLU A 255 -8.33 14.21 -5.59
N GLY A 256 -8.03 13.20 -4.77
CA GLY A 256 -8.85 12.76 -3.65
C GLY A 256 -10.22 12.14 -3.99
N VAL A 257 -10.61 12.06 -5.28
CA VAL A 257 -11.95 11.62 -5.71
C VAL A 257 -11.90 10.33 -6.54
N LYS A 258 -11.07 10.30 -7.57
CA LYS A 258 -10.91 9.15 -8.47
C LYS A 258 -9.46 8.68 -8.45
N ASP A 259 -9.24 7.41 -8.23
CA ASP A 259 -7.90 6.82 -8.17
C ASP A 259 -7.78 5.59 -9.08
N LEU A 260 -6.60 5.38 -9.63
CA LEU A 260 -6.15 4.11 -10.12
C LEU A 260 -5.26 3.48 -9.03
N LYS A 261 -5.82 2.56 -8.26
CA LYS A 261 -5.08 1.83 -7.22
C LYS A 261 -4.68 0.46 -7.72
N ILE A 262 -3.41 0.17 -7.66
CA ILE A 262 -2.83 -1.09 -8.12
C ILE A 262 -2.29 -1.85 -6.92
N THR A 263 -2.59 -3.16 -6.86
CA THR A 263 -1.97 -4.10 -5.91
C THR A 263 -1.21 -5.14 -6.71
N ASN A 264 0.05 -5.38 -6.37
CA ASN A 264 0.81 -6.45 -7.00
C ASN A 264 0.25 -7.82 -6.54
N THR A 265 -0.50 -8.46 -7.42
CA THR A 265 -1.10 -9.79 -7.18
C THR A 265 -0.23 -10.93 -7.69
N LEU A 266 0.94 -10.64 -8.27
CA LEU A 266 1.92 -11.67 -8.60
C LEU A 266 2.66 -12.14 -7.34
N ASP A 267 3.23 -13.33 -7.39
CA ASP A 267 4.06 -13.90 -6.32
C ASP A 267 5.52 -13.42 -6.34
N VAL A 268 5.84 -12.47 -7.20
CA VAL A 268 7.17 -11.87 -7.38
C VAL A 268 7.09 -10.34 -7.46
N PRO A 269 8.16 -9.61 -7.11
CA PRO A 269 8.19 -8.16 -7.20
C PRO A 269 7.99 -7.65 -8.62
N ILE A 270 7.38 -6.48 -8.74
CA ILE A 270 7.28 -5.74 -9.99
C ILE A 270 7.89 -4.35 -9.86
N MET A 271 8.35 -3.83 -11.00
CA MET A 271 8.72 -2.43 -11.17
C MET A 271 7.87 -1.83 -12.30
N ILE A 272 7.26 -0.70 -12.03
CA ILE A 272 6.49 0.07 -13.02
C ILE A 272 7.36 1.25 -13.44
N TYR A 273 7.74 1.28 -14.70
CA TYR A 273 8.46 2.39 -15.30
C TYR A 273 7.54 3.20 -16.21
N ALA A 274 7.62 4.51 -16.04
CA ALA A 274 6.95 5.49 -16.89
C ALA A 274 8.00 6.36 -17.55
N LYS A 275 7.96 6.49 -18.86
CA LYS A 275 8.87 7.35 -19.61
C LYS A 275 8.17 8.04 -20.76
N THR A 276 8.60 9.24 -21.06
CA THR A 276 8.19 9.98 -22.25
C THR A 276 9.33 10.01 -23.27
N LYS A 277 9.02 9.74 -24.51
CA LYS A 277 9.98 9.81 -25.61
C LYS A 277 9.32 10.49 -26.81
N LYS A 278 9.73 11.72 -27.12
CA LYS A 278 9.02 12.56 -28.09
C LYS A 278 7.51 12.61 -27.71
N ASN A 279 6.64 12.30 -28.65
CA ASN A 279 5.19 12.31 -28.47
C ASN A 279 4.62 10.99 -27.90
N ARG A 280 5.42 10.15 -27.28
CA ARG A 280 4.98 8.85 -26.73
C ARG A 280 5.13 8.82 -25.22
N LEU A 281 4.05 8.47 -24.52
CA LEU A 281 4.03 8.08 -23.12
C LEU A 281 4.05 6.55 -23.07
N ILE A 282 5.07 5.97 -22.45
CA ILE A 282 5.33 4.54 -22.43
C ILE A 282 5.35 4.06 -20.98
N PHE A 283 4.56 3.04 -20.69
CA PHE A 283 4.65 2.30 -19.44
C PHE A 283 5.20 0.90 -19.70
N GLU A 284 6.15 0.49 -18.88
CA GLU A 284 6.72 -0.85 -18.85
C GLU A 284 6.58 -1.42 -17.43
N VAL A 285 6.10 -2.65 -17.35
CA VAL A 285 6.14 -3.43 -16.12
C VAL A 285 7.29 -4.42 -16.23
N LYS A 286 8.24 -4.34 -15.33
CA LYS A 286 9.34 -5.29 -15.21
C LYS A 286 9.14 -6.22 -14.04
N SER A 287 9.57 -7.47 -14.20
CA SER A 287 9.56 -8.49 -13.17
C SER A 287 10.59 -9.58 -13.49
N TYR A 288 10.42 -10.75 -12.92
CA TYR A 288 11.17 -11.95 -13.26
C TYR A 288 10.76 -12.46 -14.64
N LYS A 289 11.70 -13.05 -15.37
CA LYS A 289 11.47 -13.60 -16.72
C LYS A 289 10.22 -14.50 -16.81
N ASN A 290 9.96 -15.29 -15.79
CA ASN A 290 8.85 -16.24 -15.75
C ASN A 290 7.67 -15.77 -14.86
N ALA A 291 7.58 -14.49 -14.54
CA ALA A 291 6.54 -13.94 -13.65
C ALA A 291 5.11 -14.29 -14.10
N LEU A 292 4.88 -14.29 -15.41
CA LEU A 292 3.56 -14.60 -15.99
C LEU A 292 3.31 -16.11 -16.21
N LYS A 293 4.24 -17.00 -15.82
CA LYS A 293 4.08 -18.47 -15.89
C LYS A 293 3.61 -18.98 -17.28
N GLY A 294 4.04 -18.31 -18.36
CA GLY A 294 3.67 -18.61 -19.74
C GLY A 294 2.25 -18.15 -20.16
N TYR A 295 1.58 -17.38 -19.31
CA TYR A 295 0.32 -16.74 -19.68
C TYR A 295 0.55 -15.40 -20.40
N GLN A 296 -0.38 -15.04 -21.27
CA GLN A 296 -0.47 -13.74 -21.93
C GLN A 296 -1.84 -13.14 -21.61
N TYR A 297 -1.86 -11.87 -21.33
CA TYR A 297 -3.06 -11.12 -20.94
C TYR A 297 -3.33 -10.03 -21.98
N LYS A 298 -4.50 -10.05 -22.60
CA LYS A 298 -4.90 -9.14 -23.68
C LYS A 298 -6.17 -8.39 -23.28
N PRO A 299 -6.08 -7.13 -22.86
CA PRO A 299 -7.26 -6.30 -22.66
C PRO A 299 -7.98 -6.11 -24.01
N ARG A 300 -9.30 -6.25 -23.98
CA ARG A 300 -10.15 -6.12 -25.16
C ARG A 300 -11.41 -5.33 -24.79
N ALA A 301 -11.74 -4.35 -25.61
CA ALA A 301 -12.98 -3.61 -25.52
C ALA A 301 -14.01 -4.14 -26.54
N VAL A 302 -15.27 -4.14 -26.15
CA VAL A 302 -16.43 -4.37 -27.03
C VAL A 302 -17.31 -3.15 -26.92
N GLN A 303 -17.32 -2.33 -27.96
CA GLN A 303 -18.16 -1.16 -28.02
C GLN A 303 -19.63 -1.59 -28.21
N LEU A 304 -20.52 -1.05 -27.38
CA LEU A 304 -21.95 -1.31 -27.40
C LEU A 304 -22.70 -0.16 -28.08
N SER A 305 -22.20 1.07 -27.93
CA SER A 305 -22.69 2.28 -28.60
C SER A 305 -21.55 3.31 -28.66
N SER A 306 -21.82 4.52 -29.20
CA SER A 306 -20.85 5.62 -29.19
C SER A 306 -20.41 6.05 -27.78
N VAL A 307 -21.17 5.72 -26.73
CA VAL A 307 -20.94 6.10 -25.34
C VAL A 307 -20.98 4.92 -24.37
N SER A 308 -20.84 3.69 -24.84
CA SER A 308 -20.89 2.53 -23.95
C SER A 308 -20.00 1.40 -24.47
N ALA A 309 -19.28 0.74 -23.57
CA ALA A 309 -18.43 -0.40 -23.90
C ALA A 309 -18.33 -1.40 -22.73
N LYS A 310 -18.05 -2.65 -23.08
CA LYS A 310 -17.58 -3.68 -22.13
C LYS A 310 -16.09 -3.88 -22.30
N ALA A 311 -15.37 -3.95 -21.19
CA ALA A 311 -13.95 -4.32 -21.16
C ALA A 311 -13.78 -5.74 -20.68
N TYR A 312 -12.92 -6.48 -21.36
CA TYR A 312 -12.55 -7.86 -21.02
C TYR A 312 -11.04 -8.00 -20.90
N LEU A 313 -10.61 -8.95 -20.09
CA LEU A 313 -9.23 -9.44 -20.08
C LEU A 313 -9.24 -10.87 -20.61
N ASP A 314 -8.76 -11.05 -21.84
CA ASP A 314 -8.59 -12.37 -22.45
C ASP A 314 -7.24 -12.95 -22.04
N ILE A 315 -7.25 -14.18 -21.51
CA ILE A 315 -6.08 -14.88 -20.99
C ILE A 315 -5.74 -16.03 -21.93
N TYR A 316 -4.48 -16.06 -22.35
CA TYR A 316 -3.95 -17.09 -23.26
C TYR A 316 -2.87 -17.91 -22.60
N LYS A 317 -2.80 -19.20 -22.94
CA LYS A 317 -1.66 -20.08 -22.68
C LYS A 317 -1.12 -20.52 -24.04
N GLY A 318 0.05 -20.03 -24.41
CA GLY A 318 0.52 -20.14 -25.80
C GLY A 318 -0.46 -19.45 -26.76
N LYS A 319 -0.92 -20.16 -27.78
CA LYS A 319 -1.92 -19.65 -28.76
C LYS A 319 -3.37 -19.83 -28.33
N LYS A 320 -3.66 -20.65 -27.31
CA LYS A 320 -5.01 -20.98 -26.87
C LYS A 320 -5.55 -19.96 -25.86
N LYS A 321 -6.71 -19.37 -26.15
CA LYS A 321 -7.44 -18.59 -25.16
C LYS A 321 -8.06 -19.54 -24.14
N VAL A 322 -7.66 -19.37 -22.87
CA VAL A 322 -8.08 -20.25 -21.76
C VAL A 322 -9.16 -19.63 -20.89
N LYS A 323 -9.26 -18.27 -20.89
CA LYS A 323 -10.25 -17.56 -20.10
C LYS A 323 -10.50 -16.17 -20.69
N SER A 324 -11.71 -15.64 -20.47
CA SER A 324 -12.06 -14.25 -20.68
C SER A 324 -12.77 -13.74 -19.45
N ILE A 325 -12.28 -12.66 -18.86
CA ILE A 325 -12.83 -12.04 -17.66
C ILE A 325 -13.49 -10.75 -18.06
N LEU A 326 -14.78 -10.56 -17.77
CA LEU A 326 -15.44 -9.27 -17.86
C LEU A 326 -14.88 -8.38 -16.73
N LEU A 327 -14.23 -7.29 -17.07
CA LEU A 327 -13.69 -6.33 -16.13
C LEU A 327 -14.78 -5.38 -15.63
N HIS A 328 -15.49 -4.74 -16.55
CA HIS A 328 -16.57 -3.79 -16.27
C HIS A 328 -17.36 -3.47 -17.52
N THR A 329 -18.46 -2.76 -17.33
CA THR A 329 -19.25 -2.13 -18.39
C THR A 329 -19.33 -0.64 -18.08
N ASP A 330 -18.83 0.20 -18.99
CA ASP A 330 -18.81 1.64 -18.82
C ASP A 330 -19.86 2.33 -19.69
N LYS A 331 -20.39 3.43 -19.15
CA LYS A 331 -21.25 4.38 -19.85
C LYS A 331 -20.62 5.76 -19.74
N TYR A 332 -20.60 6.48 -20.83
CA TYR A 332 -20.02 7.82 -20.95
C TYR A 332 -21.12 8.81 -21.33
N GLN A 333 -20.92 10.08 -21.06
CA GLN A 333 -21.74 11.16 -21.56
C GLN A 333 -21.34 11.48 -23.01
N GLN A 334 -22.30 11.88 -23.84
CA GLN A 334 -21.98 12.42 -25.16
C GLN A 334 -21.27 13.77 -25.01
N HIS A 335 -20.41 14.09 -25.97
CA HIS A 335 -19.93 15.46 -26.13
C HIS A 335 -21.13 16.32 -26.54
N SER A 336 -21.47 17.33 -25.75
CA SER A 336 -22.45 18.36 -26.08
C SER A 336 -21.91 19.31 -27.15
#